data_7ae551f4901f4bb4afe4ae14257b9f26
#
_entry.id   7ae551f4901f4bb4afe4ae14257b9f26
#
_cell.length_a   1.000
_cell.length_b   1.000
_cell.length_c   1.000
_cell.angle_alpha   90.00
_cell.angle_beta   90.00
_cell.angle_gamma   90.00
#
_symmetry.space_group_name_H-M   'P 1'
#
loop_
_entity.id
_entity.type
_entity.pdbx_description
1 polymer ?
#
loop_
_entity_poly.entity_id
_entity_poly.type
_entity_poly.pdbx_seq_one_letter_code
_entity_poly.pdbx_strand_id
1 'polypeptide(L)'
;MDQVSAGGVAFRWRDSMPEVAIVQMKPKLRWQLPKGIVDPGESPQVTAVREVREEAGVETDLLKLIETIEYWYRSVKYGKPVRYHKFVHFYLMEYKSGDVADHDHEVEEARWVPVDEALELLDFKSERDVVEKARGLIAAMGNGQ
;
A
#
# COMPACT_ATOMS: atom_id res chain seq x y z
N MET A 1 -6.47 1.50 22.16
CA MET A 1 -6.07 0.18 21.64
C MET A 1 -5.17 0.38 20.44
N ASP A 2 -4.11 -0.39 20.37
CA ASP A 2 -3.17 -0.31 19.23
C ASP A 2 -3.61 -1.25 18.12
N GLN A 3 -3.49 -0.77 16.88
CA GLN A 3 -3.69 -1.59 15.68
C GLN A 3 -2.48 -1.45 14.79
N VAL A 4 -2.06 -2.55 14.20
CA VAL A 4 -0.92 -2.56 13.28
C VAL A 4 -1.36 -3.11 11.93
N SER A 5 -1.08 -2.35 10.89
CA SER A 5 -1.29 -2.76 9.51
C SER A 5 0.02 -2.70 8.74
N ALA A 6 0.05 -3.35 7.60
CA ALA A 6 1.20 -3.32 6.72
C ALA A 6 0.73 -3.35 5.28
N GLY A 7 1.47 -2.71 4.42
CA GLY A 7 1.19 -2.67 3.01
C GLY A 7 2.41 -2.21 2.24
N GLY A 8 2.20 -1.77 1.01
CA GLY A 8 3.36 -1.44 0.21
C GLY A 8 3.12 -0.56 -0.98
N VAL A 9 4.22 0.00 -1.44
CA VAL A 9 4.32 0.63 -2.74
C VAL A 9 4.98 -0.41 -3.64
N ALA A 10 4.16 -1.09 -4.43
CA ALA A 10 4.64 -2.04 -5.42
C ALA A 10 4.93 -1.26 -6.70
N PHE A 11 6.12 -1.41 -7.25
CA PHE A 11 6.49 -0.69 -8.45
C PHE A 11 6.99 -1.64 -9.53
N ARG A 12 6.88 -1.18 -10.78
CA ARG A 12 7.47 -1.84 -11.94
C ARG A 12 8.01 -0.77 -12.87
N TRP A 13 8.90 -1.18 -13.77
CA TRP A 13 9.40 -0.29 -14.81
C TRP A 13 8.60 -0.45 -16.09
N ARG A 14 8.23 0.67 -16.69
CA ARG A 14 7.58 0.69 -18.00
C ARG A 14 8.22 1.80 -18.81
N ASP A 15 8.93 1.41 -19.87
CA ASP A 15 9.65 2.36 -20.74
C ASP A 15 10.54 3.30 -19.92
N SER A 16 11.30 2.76 -18.99
CA SER A 16 12.21 3.47 -18.09
C SER A 16 11.52 4.40 -17.09
N MET A 17 10.19 4.34 -16.98
CA MET A 17 9.43 5.10 -15.99
C MET A 17 8.85 4.16 -14.94
N PRO A 18 8.96 4.50 -13.65
CA PRO A 18 8.35 3.67 -12.63
C PRO A 18 6.84 3.88 -12.58
N GLU A 19 6.12 2.77 -12.49
CA GLU A 19 4.70 2.76 -12.20
C GLU A 19 4.49 2.14 -10.83
N VAL A 20 3.45 2.57 -10.13
CA VAL A 20 3.09 2.00 -8.84
C VAL A 20 1.66 1.49 -8.88
N ALA A 21 1.39 0.45 -8.07
CA ALA A 21 0.06 -0.14 -8.00
C ALA A 21 -0.76 0.56 -6.92
N ILE A 22 -1.92 1.07 -7.30
CA ILE A 22 -2.87 1.67 -6.37
C ILE A 22 -4.21 0.97 -6.51
N VAL A 23 -5.02 1.05 -5.46
CA VAL A 23 -6.30 0.35 -5.42
C VAL A 23 -7.41 1.31 -5.03
N GLN A 24 -8.59 1.10 -5.63
CA GLN A 24 -9.79 1.83 -5.25
C GLN A 24 -10.64 0.90 -4.43
N MET A 25 -10.85 1.24 -3.16
CA MET A 25 -11.51 0.36 -2.20
C MET A 25 -13.01 0.63 -2.10
N LYS A 26 -13.80 -0.45 -2.06
CA LYS A 26 -15.22 -0.37 -1.74
C LYS A 26 -15.39 -0.16 -0.23
N PRO A 27 -16.49 0.40 0.23
CA PRO A 27 -17.61 0.95 -0.53
C PRO A 27 -17.44 2.44 -0.88
N LYS A 28 -16.46 3.12 -0.29
CA LYS A 28 -16.32 4.58 -0.45
C LYS A 28 -15.57 4.98 -1.71
N LEU A 29 -15.04 4.00 -2.44
CA LEU A 29 -14.30 4.19 -3.69
C LEU A 29 -13.11 5.15 -3.54
N ARG A 30 -12.39 5.02 -2.43
CA ARG A 30 -11.19 5.81 -2.18
C ARG A 30 -9.96 5.15 -2.79
N TRP A 31 -9.13 5.93 -3.44
CA TRP A 31 -7.84 5.47 -3.95
C TRP A 31 -6.83 5.46 -2.82
N GLN A 32 -6.16 4.33 -2.65
CA GLN A 32 -5.18 4.17 -1.60
C GLN A 32 -4.13 3.11 -1.97
N LEU A 33 -3.09 3.05 -1.14
CA LEU A 33 -2.09 1.99 -1.26
C LEU A 33 -2.67 0.71 -0.69
N PRO A 34 -2.34 -0.45 -1.27
CA PRO A 34 -2.79 -1.73 -0.71
C PRO A 34 -2.17 -1.96 0.67
N LYS A 35 -3.00 -2.36 1.62
CA LYS A 35 -2.58 -2.61 3.00
C LYS A 35 -3.67 -3.36 3.75
N GLY A 36 -3.30 -3.98 4.85
CA GLY A 36 -4.28 -4.62 5.72
C GLY A 36 -3.68 -4.92 7.08
N ILE A 37 -4.54 -5.45 7.96
CA ILE A 37 -4.18 -5.71 9.35
C ILE A 37 -3.19 -6.88 9.43
N VAL A 38 -2.19 -6.73 10.30
CA VAL A 38 -1.24 -7.80 10.59
C VAL A 38 -1.97 -8.87 11.41
N ASP A 39 -2.07 -10.07 10.85
CA ASP A 39 -2.74 -11.17 11.52
C ASP A 39 -1.86 -11.75 12.65
N PRO A 40 -2.48 -12.35 13.67
CA PRO A 40 -1.69 -13.00 14.72
C PRO A 40 -0.70 -13.99 14.12
N GLY A 41 0.56 -13.90 14.55
CA GLY A 41 1.62 -14.77 14.06
C GLY A 41 2.29 -14.34 12.78
N GLU A 42 1.76 -13.31 12.09
CA GLU A 42 2.43 -12.76 10.91
C GLU A 42 3.40 -11.66 11.30
N SER A 43 4.49 -11.54 10.53
CA SER A 43 5.31 -10.34 10.60
C SER A 43 4.70 -9.26 9.70
N PRO A 44 5.00 -7.97 9.94
CA PRO A 44 4.54 -6.92 9.03
C PRO A 44 4.98 -7.14 7.59
N GLN A 45 6.17 -7.70 7.37
CA GLN A 45 6.67 -7.97 6.02
C GLN A 45 5.81 -9.01 5.30
N VAL A 46 5.46 -10.09 5.99
CA VAL A 46 4.59 -11.13 5.43
C VAL A 46 3.21 -10.56 5.13
N THR A 47 2.65 -9.77 6.04
CA THR A 47 1.36 -9.13 5.84
C THR A 47 1.40 -8.23 4.61
N ALA A 48 2.45 -7.42 4.47
CA ALA A 48 2.55 -6.48 3.35
C ALA A 48 2.52 -7.22 2.01
N VAL A 49 3.30 -8.29 1.88
CA VAL A 49 3.33 -9.09 0.65
C VAL A 49 1.96 -9.71 0.37
N ARG A 50 1.33 -10.26 1.41
CA ARG A 50 0.01 -10.90 1.29
C ARG A 50 -1.07 -9.88 0.88
N GLU A 51 -1.10 -8.73 1.55
CA GLU A 51 -2.13 -7.73 1.26
C GLU A 51 -1.97 -7.11 -0.12
N VAL A 52 -0.75 -6.90 -0.58
CA VAL A 52 -0.54 -6.41 -1.95
C VAL A 52 -1.02 -7.45 -2.96
N ARG A 53 -0.77 -8.74 -2.70
CA ARG A 53 -1.28 -9.78 -3.58
C ARG A 53 -2.81 -9.82 -3.60
N GLU A 54 -3.44 -9.74 -2.42
CA GLU A 54 -4.91 -9.79 -2.33
C GLU A 54 -5.55 -8.57 -2.95
N GLU A 55 -5.09 -7.37 -2.62
CA GLU A 55 -5.74 -6.14 -3.06
C GLU A 55 -5.33 -5.68 -4.44
N ALA A 56 -4.07 -5.88 -4.81
CA ALA A 56 -3.57 -5.44 -6.11
C ALA A 56 -3.33 -6.58 -7.10
N GLY A 57 -3.48 -7.83 -6.67
CA GLY A 57 -3.39 -8.98 -7.59
C GLY A 57 -1.99 -9.39 -8.00
N VAL A 58 -0.94 -8.79 -7.42
CA VAL A 58 0.42 -9.03 -7.88
C VAL A 58 1.30 -9.60 -6.79
N GLU A 59 2.24 -10.45 -7.21
CA GLU A 59 3.31 -10.95 -6.36
C GLU A 59 4.50 -10.02 -6.44
N THR A 60 5.18 -9.82 -5.32
CA THR A 60 6.27 -8.85 -5.22
C THR A 60 7.43 -9.40 -4.43
N ASP A 61 8.60 -8.81 -4.66
CA ASP A 61 9.77 -8.99 -3.81
C ASP A 61 9.87 -7.77 -2.89
N LEU A 62 9.83 -8.01 -1.59
CA LEU A 62 9.92 -6.93 -0.60
C LEU A 62 11.36 -6.46 -0.50
N LEU A 63 11.59 -5.16 -0.64
CA LEU A 63 12.94 -4.59 -0.64
C LEU A 63 13.30 -3.94 0.69
N LYS A 64 12.51 -2.98 1.15
CA LYS A 64 12.83 -2.28 2.40
C LYS A 64 11.62 -1.51 2.93
N LEU A 65 11.67 -1.16 4.19
CA LEU A 65 10.67 -0.27 4.78
C LEU A 65 10.83 1.14 4.22
N ILE A 66 9.72 1.73 3.77
CA ILE A 66 9.72 3.13 3.36
C ILE A 66 9.49 4.00 4.58
N GLU A 67 8.38 3.74 5.27
CA GLU A 67 7.98 4.56 6.41
C GLU A 67 6.89 3.84 7.20
N THR A 68 6.84 4.14 8.51
CA THR A 68 5.72 3.74 9.35
C THR A 68 4.94 5.01 9.64
N ILE A 69 3.67 5.05 9.22
CA ILE A 69 2.81 6.17 9.56
C ILE A 69 2.01 5.82 10.81
N GLU A 70 1.65 6.84 11.56
CA GLU A 70 1.03 6.68 12.87
C GLU A 70 -0.07 7.72 13.01
N TYR A 71 -1.25 7.29 13.48
CA TYR A 71 -2.33 8.23 13.73
C TYR A 71 -3.31 7.66 14.76
N TRP A 72 -4.12 8.56 15.32
CA TRP A 72 -5.15 8.21 16.26
C TRP A 72 -6.51 8.41 15.61
N TYR A 73 -7.45 7.51 15.92
CA TYR A 73 -8.83 7.71 15.49
C TYR A 73 -9.78 7.16 16.56
N ARG A 74 -11.04 7.56 16.48
CA ARG A 74 -12.07 7.11 17.39
C ARG A 74 -13.07 6.26 16.65
N SER A 75 -13.54 5.22 17.31
CA SER A 75 -14.59 4.36 16.79
C SER A 75 -15.46 3.92 17.96
N VAL A 76 -16.56 3.25 17.68
CA VAL A 76 -17.45 2.73 18.72
C VAL A 76 -17.26 1.23 18.78
N LYS A 77 -17.05 0.72 20.02
CA LYS A 77 -16.92 -0.70 20.27
C LYS A 77 -17.82 -1.05 21.46
N TYR A 78 -18.75 -1.98 21.24
CA TYR A 78 -19.74 -2.37 22.26
C TYR A 78 -20.51 -1.17 22.81
N GLY A 79 -20.91 -0.23 21.92
CA GLY A 79 -21.68 0.94 22.30
C GLY A 79 -20.89 2.04 22.99
N LYS A 80 -19.57 1.90 23.14
CA LYS A 80 -18.71 2.86 23.81
C LYS A 80 -17.66 3.43 22.86
N PRO A 81 -17.36 4.74 22.95
CA PRO A 81 -16.27 5.31 22.14
C PRO A 81 -14.94 4.74 22.61
N VAL A 82 -14.13 4.31 21.64
CA VAL A 82 -12.79 3.79 21.88
C VAL A 82 -11.81 4.56 21.02
N ARG A 83 -10.70 4.94 21.61
CA ARG A 83 -9.61 5.61 20.91
C ARG A 83 -8.60 4.58 20.47
N TYR A 84 -8.30 4.55 19.15
CA TYR A 84 -7.34 3.63 18.56
C TYR A 84 -6.09 4.36 18.14
N HIS A 85 -4.95 3.75 18.43
CA HIS A 85 -3.64 4.18 17.96
C HIS A 85 -3.24 3.23 16.85
N LYS A 86 -3.11 3.74 15.64
CA LYS A 86 -2.83 2.89 14.48
C LYS A 86 -1.45 3.17 13.92
N PHE A 87 -0.76 2.07 13.61
CA PHE A 87 0.52 2.09 12.89
C PHE A 87 0.34 1.39 11.56
N VAL A 88 0.88 1.97 10.49
CA VAL A 88 0.86 1.32 9.18
C VAL A 88 2.29 1.31 8.65
N HIS A 89 2.84 0.12 8.45
CA HIS A 89 4.18 -0.06 7.90
C HIS A 89 4.07 -0.20 6.39
N PHE A 90 4.66 0.74 5.63
CA PHE A 90 4.68 0.67 4.18
C PHE A 90 6.06 0.30 3.69
N TYR A 91 6.12 -0.74 2.86
CA TYR A 91 7.36 -1.29 2.31
C TYR A 91 7.46 -1.01 0.81
N LEU A 92 8.69 -0.82 0.35
CA LEU A 92 8.98 -0.76 -1.08
C LEU A 92 9.08 -2.18 -1.60
N MET A 93 8.34 -2.48 -2.68
CA MET A 93 8.22 -3.81 -3.22
C MET A 93 8.37 -3.77 -4.74
N GLU A 94 9.14 -4.69 -5.29
CA GLU A 94 9.31 -4.76 -6.73
C GLU A 94 8.38 -5.82 -7.32
N TYR A 95 7.68 -5.47 -8.40
CA TYR A 95 6.79 -6.38 -9.11
C TYR A 95 7.53 -7.62 -9.58
N LYS A 96 6.93 -8.77 -9.39
CA LYS A 96 7.48 -10.06 -9.78
C LYS A 96 6.61 -10.76 -10.80
N SER A 97 5.31 -10.86 -10.52
CA SER A 97 4.36 -11.55 -11.39
C SER A 97 2.93 -11.19 -11.02
N GLY A 98 1.98 -11.65 -11.80
CA GLY A 98 0.56 -11.46 -11.54
C GLY A 98 -0.02 -10.31 -12.33
N ASP A 99 -1.34 -10.14 -12.19
CA ASP A 99 -2.12 -9.17 -12.95
C ASP A 99 -3.02 -8.40 -11.99
N VAL A 100 -3.05 -7.06 -12.11
CA VAL A 100 -3.90 -6.24 -11.25
C VAL A 100 -5.39 -6.57 -11.40
N ALA A 101 -5.80 -7.19 -12.51
CA ALA A 101 -7.17 -7.66 -12.67
C ALA A 101 -7.54 -8.77 -11.68
N ASP A 102 -6.56 -9.42 -11.06
CA ASP A 102 -6.78 -10.50 -10.10
C ASP A 102 -6.96 -10.02 -8.66
N HIS A 103 -7.27 -8.73 -8.48
CA HIS A 103 -7.58 -8.17 -7.16
C HIS A 103 -8.83 -8.84 -6.57
N ASP A 104 -8.96 -8.78 -5.23
CA ASP A 104 -10.09 -9.41 -4.56
C ASP A 104 -11.36 -8.56 -4.65
N HIS A 105 -12.45 -9.09 -4.06
CA HIS A 105 -13.78 -8.48 -4.18
C HIS A 105 -13.95 -7.22 -3.33
N GLU A 106 -13.05 -6.93 -2.40
CA GLU A 106 -13.10 -5.71 -1.60
C GLU A 106 -12.61 -4.50 -2.38
N VAL A 107 -11.92 -4.74 -3.51
CA VAL A 107 -11.34 -3.72 -4.37
C VAL A 107 -12.24 -3.52 -5.57
N GLU A 108 -12.59 -2.25 -5.87
CA GLU A 108 -13.33 -1.91 -7.08
C GLU A 108 -12.42 -1.99 -8.29
N GLU A 109 -11.21 -1.44 -8.17
CA GLU A 109 -10.24 -1.41 -9.27
C GLU A 109 -8.83 -1.38 -8.70
N ALA A 110 -7.91 -2.14 -9.31
CA ALA A 110 -6.48 -2.03 -9.05
C ALA A 110 -5.82 -1.60 -10.35
N ARG A 111 -4.83 -0.72 -10.26
CA ARG A 111 -4.27 -0.07 -11.43
C ARG A 111 -2.80 0.22 -11.27
N TRP A 112 -2.02 -0.02 -12.33
CA TRP A 112 -0.66 0.49 -12.43
C TRP A 112 -0.72 1.91 -12.98
N VAL A 113 -0.08 2.86 -12.31
CA VAL A 113 -0.05 4.26 -12.77
C VAL A 113 1.34 4.82 -12.60
N PRO A 114 1.74 5.79 -13.45
CA PRO A 114 2.97 6.54 -13.20
C PRO A 114 2.93 7.20 -11.83
N VAL A 115 4.08 7.39 -11.22
CA VAL A 115 4.15 7.97 -9.86
C VAL A 115 3.40 9.30 -9.76
N ASP A 116 3.55 10.18 -10.77
CA ASP A 116 2.85 11.48 -10.73
C ASP A 116 1.33 11.32 -10.70
N GLU A 117 0.80 10.35 -11.44
CA GLU A 117 -0.64 10.10 -11.43
C GLU A 117 -1.09 9.54 -10.10
N ALA A 118 -0.28 8.68 -9.48
CA ALA A 118 -0.60 8.16 -8.14
C ALA A 118 -0.71 9.30 -7.13
N LEU A 119 0.18 10.29 -7.22
CA LEU A 119 0.16 11.44 -6.32
C LEU A 119 -1.08 12.31 -6.50
N GLU A 120 -1.67 12.30 -7.70
CA GLU A 120 -2.92 13.01 -7.95
C GLU A 120 -4.14 12.21 -7.50
N LEU A 121 -4.11 10.88 -7.68
CA LEU A 121 -5.27 10.03 -7.40
C LEU A 121 -5.42 9.64 -5.94
N LEU A 122 -4.32 9.39 -5.22
CA LEU A 122 -4.38 8.94 -3.84
C LEU A 122 -5.10 9.96 -2.96
N ASP A 123 -6.07 9.46 -2.20
CA ASP A 123 -6.95 10.32 -1.40
C ASP A 123 -6.36 10.76 -0.07
N PHE A 124 -5.29 10.10 0.41
CA PHE A 124 -4.73 10.36 1.72
C PHE A 124 -3.34 10.98 1.63
N LYS A 125 -3.17 12.14 2.28
CA LYS A 125 -1.89 12.85 2.26
C LYS A 125 -0.74 11.99 2.79
N SER A 126 -0.97 11.24 3.86
CA SER A 126 0.07 10.38 4.44
C SER A 126 0.58 9.36 3.42
N GLU A 127 -0.31 8.82 2.58
CA GLU A 127 0.08 7.87 1.55
C GLU A 127 0.77 8.54 0.37
N ARG A 128 0.35 9.75 0.01
CA ARG A 128 1.07 10.53 -1.01
C ARG A 128 2.50 10.78 -0.56
N ASP A 129 2.70 11.12 0.72
CA ASP A 129 4.04 11.32 1.27
C ASP A 129 4.88 10.05 1.21
N VAL A 130 4.27 8.89 1.46
CA VAL A 130 4.94 7.59 1.33
C VAL A 130 5.38 7.37 -0.11
N VAL A 131 4.52 7.65 -1.08
CA VAL A 131 4.86 7.48 -2.50
C VAL A 131 5.97 8.44 -2.93
N GLU A 132 5.96 9.69 -2.44
CA GLU A 132 7.04 10.63 -2.70
C GLU A 132 8.38 10.09 -2.21
N LYS A 133 8.39 9.53 -1.01
CA LYS A 133 9.60 8.94 -0.46
C LYS A 133 10.03 7.72 -1.27
N ALA A 134 9.06 6.89 -1.70
CA ALA A 134 9.34 5.75 -2.56
C ALA A 134 9.96 6.19 -3.88
N ARG A 135 9.49 7.29 -4.47
CA ARG A 135 10.06 7.83 -5.71
C ARG A 135 11.56 8.03 -5.58
N GLY A 136 11.98 8.65 -4.48
CA GLY A 136 13.40 8.87 -4.22
C GLY A 136 14.19 7.58 -4.09
N LEU A 137 13.61 6.59 -3.40
CA LEU A 137 14.27 5.29 -3.23
C LEU A 137 14.40 4.56 -4.56
N ILE A 138 13.36 4.60 -5.39
CA ILE A 138 13.38 3.96 -6.71
C ILE A 138 14.42 4.63 -7.61
N ALA A 139 14.46 5.97 -7.61
CA ALA A 139 15.44 6.72 -8.41
C ALA A 139 16.87 6.34 -8.03
N ALA A 140 17.12 6.11 -6.74
CA ALA A 140 18.44 5.72 -6.26
C ALA A 140 18.84 4.32 -6.70
N MET A 141 17.87 3.49 -7.12
CA MET A 141 18.14 2.12 -7.59
C MET A 141 18.50 2.07 -9.08
N GLY A 142 18.41 3.19 -9.78
CA GLY A 142 18.59 3.22 -11.22
C GLY A 142 17.24 3.18 -11.93
N ASN A 143 17.27 3.21 -13.26
CA ASN A 143 16.07 3.45 -14.07
C ASN A 143 15.58 2.21 -14.82
N GLY A 144 15.55 1.07 -14.17
CA GLY A 144 15.03 -0.15 -14.78
C GLY A 144 16.08 -0.97 -15.48
N GLN A 145 17.27 -0.81 -15.08
CA GLN A 145 18.40 -1.59 -15.62
C GLN A 145 18.36 -3.02 -15.07
#